data_cfc7f222ba7935b87df759530fd866fe
#
_entry.id   cfc7f222ba7935b87df759530fd866fe
#
_cell.length_a   1.000
_cell.length_b   1.000
_cell.length_c   1.000
_cell.angle_alpha   90.00
_cell.angle_beta   90.00
_cell.angle_gamma   90.00
#
_symmetry.space_group_name_H-M   'P 1'
#
loop_
_entity.id
_entity.type
_entity.pdbx_description
1 polymer ?
#
loop_
_entity_poly.entity_id
_entity_poly.type
_entity_poly.pdbx_seq_one_letter_code
_entity_poly.pdbx_strand_id
1 'polypeptide(L)'
;MSAPSPATSPTPEHHGDLVVVTGMTGAGRSTAAKELEDLGFYVVDNLPPQLVADVVALVDGSRGVLQPIAVVVDVRSGSFFAGLREVLAHGTTGRRTTLVFLEANDDVLVRRQEAARRPHPLQAGGRLLDGLGRERVVLGDLRSEADLVIDTSNLNVHQLTDKMAEAFGTEHTTAMKATVVSFGFKYGIPVDADVVADMRFLPNPHWVPELRPLTGRDEAVADYVMARPEAQEFLAKYVDLIRTVVAGYLREGKRFMTVAIGCTGGKHRSVAMTEEIAARLRTVGVDARTEHRDLGRE
;
A
#
# COMPACT_ATOMS: atom_id res chain seq x y z
N MET A 1 42.73 28.99 22.41
CA MET A 1 42.04 28.71 21.12
C MET A 1 41.40 27.34 21.30
N SER A 2 40.12 27.32 21.68
CA SER A 2 39.35 26.10 21.86
C SER A 2 38.71 25.74 20.53
N ALA A 3 38.88 24.48 20.10
CA ALA A 3 38.25 23.95 18.90
C ALA A 3 36.72 23.87 19.05
N PRO A 4 35.94 24.13 18.02
CA PRO A 4 34.51 24.00 18.10
C PRO A 4 34.12 22.49 18.11
N SER A 5 33.21 22.13 19.01
CA SER A 5 32.56 20.82 19.12
C SER A 5 31.87 20.48 17.78
N PRO A 6 31.89 19.22 17.34
CA PRO A 6 31.16 18.82 16.13
C PRO A 6 29.65 18.98 16.37
N ALA A 7 29.01 19.69 15.46
CA ALA A 7 27.55 19.83 15.41
C ALA A 7 26.93 18.45 15.21
N THR A 8 26.19 18.00 16.21
CA THR A 8 25.28 16.85 16.10
C THR A 8 24.27 17.14 15.00
N SER A 9 24.31 16.35 13.94
CA SER A 9 23.25 16.34 12.92
C SER A 9 21.90 16.11 13.59
N PRO A 10 20.87 16.87 13.30
CA PRO A 10 19.56 16.65 13.88
C PRO A 10 19.06 15.26 13.44
N THR A 11 18.71 14.43 14.40
CA THR A 11 17.91 13.23 14.19
C THR A 11 16.66 13.64 13.42
N PRO A 12 16.25 12.95 12.34
CA PRO A 12 15.04 13.31 11.63
C PRO A 12 13.85 13.20 12.59
N GLU A 13 13.24 14.33 12.88
CA GLU A 13 12.10 14.44 13.77
C GLU A 13 10.88 13.84 13.06
N HIS A 14 10.42 12.68 13.54
CA HIS A 14 9.08 12.18 13.23
C HIS A 14 8.06 13.12 13.86
N HIS A 15 7.74 14.21 13.20
CA HIS A 15 6.76 15.17 13.68
C HIS A 15 5.36 14.58 13.48
N GLY A 16 4.89 13.84 14.51
CA GLY A 16 3.48 13.70 14.77
C GLY A 16 2.65 12.93 13.76
N ASP A 17 3.14 11.84 13.16
CA ASP A 17 2.31 10.98 12.31
C ASP A 17 1.32 10.15 13.14
N LEU A 18 0.06 10.09 12.68
CA LEU A 18 -0.96 9.18 13.17
C LEU A 18 -1.28 8.16 12.07
N VAL A 19 -1.00 6.89 12.32
CA VAL A 19 -1.37 5.80 11.40
C VAL A 19 -2.59 5.09 11.96
N VAL A 20 -3.66 5.05 11.18
CA VAL A 20 -4.87 4.29 11.51
C VAL A 20 -4.87 3.01 10.69
N VAL A 21 -4.76 1.87 11.35
CA VAL A 21 -4.78 0.55 10.71
C VAL A 21 -6.16 -0.08 10.88
N THR A 22 -6.82 -0.40 9.79
CA THR A 22 -8.07 -1.15 9.76
C THR A 22 -8.08 -2.19 8.64
N GLY A 23 -9.17 -2.88 8.44
CA GLY A 23 -9.33 -3.86 7.36
C GLY A 23 -10.03 -5.14 7.80
N MET A 24 -10.12 -6.08 6.87
CA MET A 24 -10.83 -7.34 7.04
C MET A 24 -10.25 -8.19 8.18
N THR A 25 -11.13 -8.87 8.89
CA THR A 25 -10.73 -9.84 9.92
C THR A 25 -9.89 -10.96 9.29
N GLY A 26 -8.68 -11.19 9.82
CA GLY A 26 -7.72 -12.14 9.24
C GLY A 26 -6.82 -11.56 8.14
N ALA A 27 -6.94 -10.27 7.80
CA ALA A 27 -6.08 -9.64 6.79
C ALA A 27 -4.68 -9.25 7.29
N GLY A 28 -4.35 -9.43 8.58
CA GLY A 28 -2.99 -9.21 9.09
C GLY A 28 -2.81 -7.94 9.93
N ARG A 29 -3.88 -7.33 10.44
CA ARG A 29 -3.82 -6.11 11.27
C ARG A 29 -2.83 -6.20 12.44
N SER A 30 -2.84 -7.31 13.17
CA SER A 30 -1.91 -7.50 14.31
C SER A 30 -0.45 -7.61 13.87
N THR A 31 -0.17 -8.14 12.67
CA THR A 31 1.17 -8.15 12.09
C THR A 31 1.63 -6.74 11.73
N ALA A 32 0.75 -5.96 11.10
CA ALA A 32 1.03 -4.56 10.76
C ALA A 32 1.24 -3.71 12.03
N ALA A 33 0.43 -3.93 13.07
CA ALA A 33 0.57 -3.25 14.35
C ALA A 33 1.95 -3.50 15.00
N LYS A 34 2.37 -4.78 15.03
CA LYS A 34 3.67 -5.17 15.58
C LYS A 34 4.83 -4.53 14.81
N GLU A 35 4.74 -4.50 13.47
CA GLU A 35 5.78 -3.85 12.66
C GLU A 35 5.86 -2.35 12.94
N LEU A 36 4.72 -1.67 13.08
CA LEU A 36 4.71 -0.24 13.46
C LEU A 36 5.32 -0.01 14.84
N GLU A 37 5.12 -0.93 15.81
CA GLU A 37 5.78 -0.88 17.11
C GLU A 37 7.30 -1.04 16.98
N ASP A 38 7.76 -1.99 16.16
CA ASP A 38 9.19 -2.22 15.87
C ASP A 38 9.82 -1.00 15.14
N LEU A 39 9.04 -0.24 14.38
CA LEU A 39 9.40 1.04 13.74
C LEU A 39 9.36 2.25 14.70
N GLY A 40 9.02 2.04 15.98
CA GLY A 40 9.03 3.09 17.02
C GLY A 40 7.71 3.86 17.17
N PHE A 41 6.62 3.43 16.56
CA PHE A 41 5.30 3.99 16.80
C PHE A 41 4.78 3.60 18.20
N TYR A 42 4.07 4.52 18.85
CA TYR A 42 3.25 4.17 20.01
C TYR A 42 1.96 3.50 19.51
N VAL A 43 1.86 2.18 19.67
CA VAL A 43 0.76 1.39 19.12
C VAL A 43 -0.34 1.19 20.16
N VAL A 44 -1.59 1.48 19.78
CA VAL A 44 -2.78 1.16 20.55
C VAL A 44 -3.68 0.25 19.73
N ASP A 45 -3.82 -1.01 20.17
CA ASP A 45 -4.64 -2.01 19.49
C ASP A 45 -6.08 -1.99 20.01
N ASN A 46 -7.03 -2.25 19.12
CA ASN A 46 -8.46 -2.35 19.40
C ASN A 46 -9.04 -1.08 20.08
N LEU A 47 -8.58 0.08 19.65
CA LEU A 47 -9.03 1.36 20.19
C LEU A 47 -10.40 1.74 19.58
N PRO A 48 -11.41 2.08 20.41
CA PRO A 48 -12.61 2.73 19.91
C PRO A 48 -12.26 4.06 19.23
N PRO A 49 -12.75 4.31 17.99
CA PRO A 49 -12.38 5.53 17.24
C PRO A 49 -12.63 6.84 17.99
N GLN A 50 -13.67 6.90 18.84
CA GLN A 50 -14.00 8.08 19.66
C GLN A 50 -12.88 8.47 20.63
N LEU A 51 -12.01 7.53 21.02
CA LEU A 51 -10.90 7.74 21.94
C LEU A 51 -9.58 8.10 21.25
N VAL A 52 -9.54 8.13 19.93
CA VAL A 52 -8.30 8.42 19.18
C VAL A 52 -7.76 9.80 19.53
N ALA A 53 -8.63 10.82 19.56
CA ALA A 53 -8.24 12.19 19.92
C ALA A 53 -7.70 12.29 21.35
N ASP A 54 -8.32 11.58 22.30
CA ASP A 54 -7.90 11.55 23.70
C ASP A 54 -6.54 10.87 23.86
N VAL A 55 -6.31 9.75 23.17
CA VAL A 55 -5.00 9.06 23.17
C VAL A 55 -3.91 9.94 22.57
N VAL A 56 -4.19 10.63 21.47
CA VAL A 56 -3.25 11.57 20.85
C VAL A 56 -2.89 12.68 21.83
N ALA A 57 -3.89 13.29 22.48
CA ALA A 57 -3.69 14.35 23.46
C ALA A 57 -2.86 13.89 24.68
N LEU A 58 -3.09 12.65 25.15
CA LEU A 58 -2.34 12.06 26.25
C LEU A 58 -0.86 11.80 25.86
N VAL A 59 -0.60 11.31 24.67
CA VAL A 59 0.76 11.06 24.19
C VAL A 59 1.52 12.37 24.01
N ASP A 60 0.87 13.38 23.42
CA ASP A 60 1.46 14.72 23.20
C ASP A 60 1.78 15.42 24.53
N GLY A 61 0.90 15.28 25.53
CA GLY A 61 1.08 15.90 26.85
C GLY A 61 2.13 15.24 27.73
N SER A 62 2.51 13.98 27.47
CA SER A 62 3.31 13.21 28.40
C SER A 62 4.82 13.28 28.19
N ARG A 63 5.34 13.66 27.01
CA ARG A 63 6.78 13.51 26.68
C ARG A 63 7.47 14.72 26.06
N GLY A 64 6.77 15.79 25.72
CA GLY A 64 7.38 16.98 25.08
C GLY A 64 8.03 16.74 23.71
N VAL A 65 7.98 15.53 23.18
CA VAL A 65 8.41 15.13 21.83
C VAL A 65 7.21 14.45 21.17
N LEU A 66 6.89 14.85 19.96
CA LEU A 66 5.79 14.26 19.17
C LEU A 66 6.17 12.83 18.72
N GLN A 67 5.82 11.83 19.53
CA GLN A 67 6.04 10.43 19.18
C GLN A 67 5.01 10.03 18.11
N PRO A 68 5.38 9.29 17.03
CA PRO A 68 4.42 8.77 16.07
C PRO A 68 3.48 7.76 16.74
N ILE A 69 2.20 7.81 16.38
CA ILE A 69 1.15 6.98 16.98
C ILE A 69 0.55 6.10 15.90
N ALA A 70 0.32 4.83 16.24
CA ALA A 70 -0.47 3.93 15.42
C ALA A 70 -1.67 3.41 16.22
N VAL A 71 -2.87 3.49 15.65
CA VAL A 71 -4.07 2.94 16.25
C VAL A 71 -4.65 1.85 15.36
N VAL A 72 -4.93 0.70 15.95
CA VAL A 72 -5.63 -0.38 15.24
C VAL A 72 -7.10 -0.32 15.62
N VAL A 73 -7.93 -0.10 14.62
CA VAL A 73 -9.38 0.02 14.80
C VAL A 73 -10.06 -1.25 14.32
N ASP A 74 -10.84 -1.87 15.22
CA ASP A 74 -11.69 -3.01 14.88
C ASP A 74 -13.14 -2.55 14.70
N VAL A 75 -13.68 -2.84 13.53
CA VAL A 75 -14.98 -2.33 13.11
C VAL A 75 -16.10 -3.31 13.42
N ARG A 76 -16.16 -3.79 14.66
CA ARG A 76 -17.22 -4.75 15.10
C ARG A 76 -18.60 -4.12 15.28
N SER A 77 -18.72 -2.81 15.26
CA SER A 77 -20.02 -2.14 15.40
C SER A 77 -20.12 -0.90 14.51
N GLY A 78 -21.21 -0.81 13.74
CA GLY A 78 -21.47 0.28 12.79
C GLY A 78 -21.51 1.70 13.38
N SER A 79 -21.65 1.84 14.71
CA SER A 79 -21.61 3.14 15.41
C SER A 79 -20.19 3.73 15.50
N PHE A 80 -19.13 2.94 15.26
CA PHE A 80 -17.74 3.43 15.34
C PHE A 80 -17.27 4.15 14.09
N PHE A 81 -17.95 3.98 12.94
CA PHE A 81 -17.55 4.62 11.67
C PHE A 81 -17.63 6.14 11.70
N ALA A 82 -18.70 6.69 12.29
CA ALA A 82 -18.86 8.13 12.36
C ALA A 82 -17.71 8.79 13.12
N GLY A 83 -17.28 8.20 14.25
CA GLY A 83 -16.15 8.71 15.03
C GLY A 83 -14.82 8.61 14.30
N LEU A 84 -14.59 7.54 13.52
CA LEU A 84 -13.37 7.41 12.73
C LEU A 84 -13.32 8.44 11.58
N ARG A 85 -14.42 8.61 10.85
CA ARG A 85 -14.53 9.65 9.82
C ARG A 85 -14.32 11.06 10.37
N GLU A 86 -14.82 11.35 11.56
CA GLU A 86 -14.60 12.62 12.22
C GLU A 86 -13.11 12.84 12.51
N VAL A 87 -12.40 11.84 13.02
CA VAL A 87 -10.95 11.88 13.23
C VAL A 87 -10.19 12.05 11.91
N LEU A 88 -10.59 11.33 10.86
CA LEU A 88 -9.96 11.42 9.54
C LEU A 88 -10.22 12.79 8.86
N ALA A 89 -11.45 13.32 8.97
CA ALA A 89 -11.84 14.57 8.32
C ALA A 89 -11.29 15.83 9.02
N HIS A 90 -11.23 15.83 10.35
CA HIS A 90 -10.77 17.00 11.11
C HIS A 90 -9.28 16.93 11.47
N GLY A 91 -8.64 15.74 11.27
CA GLY A 91 -7.31 15.47 11.76
C GLY A 91 -7.22 15.58 13.29
N THR A 92 -6.15 15.12 13.87
CA THR A 92 -5.74 15.51 15.22
C THR A 92 -4.81 16.69 15.05
N THR A 93 -5.07 17.78 15.76
CA THR A 93 -4.36 19.06 15.62
C THR A 93 -2.84 18.86 15.50
N GLY A 94 -2.29 19.18 14.31
CA GLY A 94 -0.85 19.16 14.04
C GLY A 94 -0.26 17.83 13.60
N ARG A 95 -1.05 16.75 13.50
CA ARG A 95 -0.58 15.43 13.05
C ARG A 95 -1.10 15.10 11.65
N ARG A 96 -0.22 14.52 10.82
CA ARG A 96 -0.62 13.92 9.56
C ARG A 96 -1.25 12.56 9.85
N THR A 97 -2.47 12.34 9.39
CA THR A 97 -3.18 11.06 9.53
C THR A 97 -3.05 10.24 8.25
N THR A 98 -2.73 8.96 8.37
CA THR A 98 -2.67 7.99 7.26
C THR A 98 -3.57 6.81 7.58
N LEU A 99 -4.56 6.54 6.74
CA LEU A 99 -5.45 5.39 6.84
C LEU A 99 -4.91 4.22 6.03
N VAL A 100 -4.56 3.13 6.72
CA VAL A 100 -4.12 1.87 6.11
C VAL A 100 -5.24 0.85 6.18
N PHE A 101 -5.61 0.30 5.03
CA PHE A 101 -6.62 -0.73 4.91
C PHE A 101 -6.00 -2.06 4.47
N LEU A 102 -6.17 -3.10 5.29
CA LEU A 102 -5.69 -4.44 4.99
C LEU A 102 -6.83 -5.33 4.52
N GLU A 103 -6.65 -6.00 3.39
CA GLU A 103 -7.62 -6.95 2.86
C GLU A 103 -6.98 -8.25 2.37
N ALA A 104 -7.80 -9.24 2.09
CA ALA A 104 -7.42 -10.45 1.37
C ALA A 104 -8.65 -11.07 0.69
N ASN A 105 -8.40 -12.00 -0.23
CA ASN A 105 -9.44 -12.81 -0.87
C ASN A 105 -10.16 -13.68 0.17
N ASP A 106 -11.43 -13.94 -0.07
CA ASP A 106 -12.29 -14.67 0.86
C ASP A 106 -11.73 -16.06 1.20
N ASP A 107 -11.18 -16.79 0.22
CA ASP A 107 -10.56 -18.11 0.46
C ASP A 107 -9.37 -18.03 1.43
N VAL A 108 -8.62 -16.94 1.38
CA VAL A 108 -7.49 -16.71 2.28
C VAL A 108 -7.99 -16.35 3.68
N LEU A 109 -8.99 -15.46 3.76
CA LEU A 109 -9.58 -15.04 5.03
C LEU A 109 -10.24 -16.22 5.74
N VAL A 110 -10.97 -17.08 5.01
CA VAL A 110 -11.58 -18.30 5.56
C VAL A 110 -10.50 -19.20 6.16
N ARG A 111 -9.45 -19.54 5.41
CA ARG A 111 -8.37 -20.39 5.93
C ARG A 111 -7.68 -19.81 7.15
N ARG A 112 -7.42 -18.50 7.17
CA ARG A 112 -6.78 -17.81 8.31
C ARG A 112 -7.70 -17.79 9.54
N GLN A 113 -9.00 -17.58 9.33
CA GLN A 113 -9.98 -17.56 10.40
C GLN A 113 -10.20 -18.96 11.01
N GLU A 114 -10.24 -20.00 10.18
CA GLU A 114 -10.33 -21.40 10.64
C GLU A 114 -9.08 -21.78 11.45
N ALA A 115 -7.88 -21.38 11.00
CA ALA A 115 -6.65 -21.61 11.74
C ALA A 115 -6.62 -20.88 13.10
N ALA A 116 -7.21 -19.70 13.19
CA ALA A 116 -7.31 -18.94 14.44
C ALA A 116 -8.31 -19.53 15.44
N ARG A 117 -9.20 -20.43 15.02
CA ARG A 117 -10.24 -21.08 15.84
C ARG A 117 -11.10 -20.10 16.64
N ARG A 118 -11.34 -18.92 16.09
CA ARG A 118 -12.21 -17.89 16.70
C ARG A 118 -13.40 -17.64 15.79
N PRO A 119 -14.62 -17.51 16.32
CA PRO A 119 -15.76 -17.15 15.50
C PRO A 119 -15.57 -15.76 14.90
N HIS A 120 -16.01 -15.58 13.66
CA HIS A 120 -15.97 -14.27 13.02
C HIS A 120 -16.98 -13.32 13.70
N PRO A 121 -16.60 -12.08 14.01
CA PRO A 121 -17.45 -11.15 14.77
C PRO A 121 -18.83 -10.90 14.16
N LEU A 122 -18.93 -10.88 12.83
CA LEU A 122 -20.19 -10.65 12.11
C LEU A 122 -20.84 -11.94 11.57
N GLN A 123 -20.41 -13.12 12.03
CA GLN A 123 -20.96 -14.40 11.56
C GLN A 123 -22.40 -14.62 12.04
N ALA A 124 -22.75 -14.12 13.23
CA ALA A 124 -24.11 -14.16 13.80
C ALA A 124 -24.80 -15.56 13.72
N GLY A 125 -24.02 -16.63 13.97
CA GLY A 125 -24.51 -18.02 13.89
C GLY A 125 -24.68 -18.58 12.48
N GLY A 126 -24.42 -17.79 11.41
CA GLY A 126 -24.42 -18.20 10.00
C GLY A 126 -23.09 -18.78 9.55
N ARG A 127 -22.90 -18.86 8.23
CA ARG A 127 -21.63 -19.30 7.62
C ARG A 127 -20.57 -18.21 7.76
N LEU A 128 -19.29 -18.60 7.81
CA LEU A 128 -18.15 -17.68 7.86
C LEU A 128 -18.14 -16.72 6.66
N LEU A 129 -18.40 -17.23 5.45
CA LEU A 129 -18.48 -16.41 4.23
C LEU A 129 -19.54 -15.31 4.31
N ASP A 130 -20.68 -15.59 4.95
CA ASP A 130 -21.74 -14.59 5.13
C ASP A 130 -21.29 -13.47 6.10
N GLY A 131 -20.47 -13.84 7.09
CA GLY A 131 -19.83 -12.89 8.00
C GLY A 131 -18.83 -12.00 7.30
N LEU A 132 -17.94 -12.59 6.49
CA LEU A 132 -16.96 -11.85 5.67
C LEU A 132 -17.64 -10.94 4.65
N GLY A 133 -18.71 -11.41 3.99
CA GLY A 133 -19.47 -10.57 3.06
C GLY A 133 -20.09 -9.35 3.74
N ARG A 134 -20.66 -9.52 4.95
CA ARG A 134 -21.17 -8.39 5.74
C ARG A 134 -20.06 -7.43 6.17
N GLU A 135 -18.92 -7.96 6.60
CA GLU A 135 -17.77 -7.14 6.98
C GLU A 135 -17.29 -6.30 5.80
N ARG A 136 -17.17 -6.88 4.60
CA ARG A 136 -16.75 -6.20 3.38
C ARG A 136 -17.71 -5.06 3.00
N VAL A 137 -19.02 -5.26 3.13
CA VAL A 137 -20.01 -4.20 2.90
C VAL A 137 -19.85 -3.07 3.92
N VAL A 138 -19.72 -3.42 5.19
CA VAL A 138 -19.55 -2.44 6.28
C VAL A 138 -18.26 -1.64 6.14
N LEU A 139 -17.18 -2.27 5.68
CA LEU A 139 -15.86 -1.63 5.53
C LEU A 139 -15.66 -0.93 4.16
N GLY A 140 -16.60 -1.05 3.24
CA GLY A 140 -16.44 -0.58 1.86
C GLY A 140 -16.10 0.90 1.75
N ASP A 141 -16.73 1.73 2.54
CA ASP A 141 -16.48 3.17 2.56
C ASP A 141 -15.05 3.48 3.07
N LEU A 142 -14.62 2.86 4.18
CA LEU A 142 -13.26 3.05 4.71
C LEU A 142 -12.19 2.56 3.75
N ARG A 143 -12.47 1.46 3.03
CA ARG A 143 -11.57 0.99 1.99
C ARG A 143 -11.39 2.03 0.89
N SER A 144 -12.47 2.67 0.47
CA SER A 144 -12.42 3.70 -0.59
C SER A 144 -11.75 5.00 -0.14
N GLU A 145 -11.76 5.30 1.16
CA GLU A 145 -11.13 6.47 1.78
C GLU A 145 -9.67 6.20 2.21
N ALA A 146 -9.18 4.93 2.10
CA ALA A 146 -7.85 4.57 2.56
C ALA A 146 -6.75 5.21 1.72
N ASP A 147 -5.73 5.74 2.40
CA ASP A 147 -4.51 6.27 1.77
C ASP A 147 -3.63 5.15 1.22
N LEU A 148 -3.60 4.01 1.92
CA LEU A 148 -2.86 2.82 1.55
C LEU A 148 -3.74 1.57 1.72
N VAL A 149 -4.00 0.87 0.63
CA VAL A 149 -4.64 -0.45 0.62
C VAL A 149 -3.57 -1.51 0.41
N ILE A 150 -3.54 -2.55 1.25
CA ILE A 150 -2.62 -3.68 1.11
C ILE A 150 -3.43 -4.97 0.96
N ASP A 151 -3.38 -5.57 -0.24
CA ASP A 151 -3.87 -6.93 -0.45
C ASP A 151 -2.86 -7.95 0.08
N THR A 152 -3.23 -8.65 1.14
CA THR A 152 -2.39 -9.66 1.79
C THR A 152 -2.68 -11.09 1.30
N SER A 153 -3.47 -11.27 0.25
CA SER A 153 -3.89 -12.59 -0.24
C SER A 153 -2.71 -13.51 -0.56
N ASN A 154 -1.66 -12.96 -1.14
CA ASN A 154 -0.47 -13.68 -1.57
C ASN A 154 0.76 -13.38 -0.70
N LEU A 155 0.59 -12.68 0.43
CA LEU A 155 1.68 -12.32 1.31
C LEU A 155 1.81 -13.30 2.47
N ASN A 156 3.05 -13.65 2.80
CA ASN A 156 3.39 -14.22 4.10
C ASN A 156 3.62 -13.10 5.13
N VAL A 157 3.85 -13.48 6.40
CA VAL A 157 4.08 -12.52 7.50
C VAL A 157 5.24 -11.59 7.21
N HIS A 158 6.40 -12.13 6.75
CA HIS A 158 7.59 -11.32 6.46
C HIS A 158 7.35 -10.32 5.33
N GLN A 159 6.67 -10.73 4.26
CA GLN A 159 6.35 -9.83 3.16
C GLN A 159 5.39 -8.69 3.58
N LEU A 160 4.48 -8.94 4.53
CA LEU A 160 3.64 -7.88 5.06
C LEU A 160 4.46 -6.93 5.95
N THR A 161 5.36 -7.45 6.80
CA THR A 161 6.27 -6.58 7.60
C THR A 161 7.15 -5.75 6.70
N ASP A 162 7.73 -6.33 5.63
CA ASP A 162 8.53 -5.59 4.65
C ASP A 162 7.72 -4.43 4.02
N LYS A 163 6.47 -4.69 3.60
CA LYS A 163 5.60 -3.64 3.04
C LYS A 163 5.29 -2.53 4.05
N MET A 164 5.07 -2.86 5.30
CA MET A 164 4.86 -1.88 6.36
C MET A 164 6.13 -1.07 6.65
N ALA A 165 7.30 -1.73 6.72
CA ALA A 165 8.59 -1.07 6.91
C ALA A 165 8.91 -0.11 5.75
N GLU A 166 8.65 -0.50 4.51
CA GLU A 166 8.81 0.35 3.34
C GLU A 166 7.85 1.56 3.36
N ALA A 167 6.62 1.35 3.83
CA ALA A 167 5.64 2.43 3.91
C ALA A 167 5.99 3.43 5.03
N PHE A 168 6.39 2.95 6.21
CA PHE A 168 6.49 3.74 7.44
C PHE A 168 7.89 3.81 8.06
N GLY A 169 8.91 3.17 7.47
CA GLY A 169 10.31 3.27 7.93
C GLY A 169 10.88 4.68 7.76
N THR A 170 12.03 4.92 8.37
CA THR A 170 12.62 6.24 8.68
C THR A 170 13.01 7.15 7.51
N GLU A 171 12.89 6.74 6.25
CA GLU A 171 13.11 7.63 5.11
C GLU A 171 11.83 8.38 4.74
N HIS A 172 11.46 9.37 5.54
CA HIS A 172 10.33 10.26 5.22
C HIS A 172 10.72 11.28 4.16
N THR A 173 10.64 10.88 2.90
CA THR A 173 10.56 11.85 1.82
C THR A 173 9.13 12.43 1.77
N THR A 174 9.00 13.73 1.55
CA THR A 174 7.72 14.37 1.21
C THR A 174 7.20 13.93 -0.17
N ALA A 175 7.93 13.04 -0.84
CA ALA A 175 7.62 12.49 -2.14
C ALA A 175 6.49 11.45 -2.08
N MET A 176 5.78 11.30 -3.19
CA MET A 176 4.85 10.18 -3.39
C MET A 176 5.61 8.86 -3.42
N LYS A 177 5.22 7.90 -2.60
CA LYS A 177 5.67 6.50 -2.69
C LYS A 177 4.79 5.73 -3.66
N ALA A 178 5.33 5.35 -4.82
CA ALA A 178 4.61 4.64 -5.86
C ALA A 178 5.12 3.20 -6.01
N THR A 179 4.23 2.21 -5.88
CA THR A 179 4.52 0.83 -6.26
C THR A 179 4.04 0.60 -7.69
N VAL A 180 4.96 0.32 -8.61
CA VAL A 180 4.61 -0.03 -9.99
C VAL A 180 4.61 -1.56 -10.10
N VAL A 181 3.41 -2.15 -10.27
CA VAL A 181 3.20 -3.60 -10.20
C VAL A 181 2.96 -4.17 -11.59
N SER A 182 3.78 -5.12 -12.04
CA SER A 182 3.45 -5.89 -13.23
C SER A 182 2.51 -7.05 -12.90
N PHE A 183 1.52 -7.29 -13.77
CA PHE A 183 0.56 -8.38 -13.58
C PHE A 183 0.14 -9.03 -14.91
N GLY A 184 -0.41 -10.24 -14.80
CA GLY A 184 -1.07 -10.96 -15.89
C GLY A 184 -2.59 -10.89 -15.77
N PHE A 185 -3.28 -10.41 -16.82
CA PHE A 185 -4.75 -10.37 -16.84
C PHE A 185 -5.39 -11.74 -16.59
N LYS A 186 -4.70 -12.84 -16.96
CA LYS A 186 -5.18 -14.20 -16.67
C LYS A 186 -5.31 -14.52 -15.18
N TYR A 187 -4.62 -13.74 -14.31
CA TYR A 187 -4.66 -13.88 -12.85
C TYR A 187 -5.49 -12.79 -12.16
N GLY A 188 -6.20 -11.96 -12.92
CA GLY A 188 -6.98 -10.84 -12.41
C GLY A 188 -6.16 -9.56 -12.21
N ILE A 189 -6.85 -8.44 -12.14
CA ILE A 189 -6.27 -7.13 -11.85
C ILE A 189 -5.95 -7.05 -10.37
N PRO A 190 -4.81 -6.45 -9.94
CA PRO A 190 -4.54 -6.17 -8.53
C PRO A 190 -5.68 -5.31 -7.93
N VAL A 191 -6.22 -5.75 -6.79
CA VAL A 191 -7.40 -5.10 -6.18
C VAL A 191 -7.05 -3.79 -5.46
N ASP A 192 -5.78 -3.62 -5.12
CA ASP A 192 -5.18 -2.46 -4.48
C ASP A 192 -4.62 -1.43 -5.48
N ALA A 193 -4.87 -1.61 -6.80
CA ALA A 193 -4.39 -0.69 -7.82
C ALA A 193 -5.22 0.60 -7.87
N ASP A 194 -4.54 1.75 -7.77
CA ASP A 194 -5.14 3.07 -7.99
C ASP A 194 -5.28 3.37 -9.49
N VAL A 195 -4.30 2.93 -10.29
CA VAL A 195 -4.27 3.13 -11.75
C VAL A 195 -3.86 1.84 -12.44
N VAL A 196 -4.57 1.49 -13.53
CA VAL A 196 -4.29 0.27 -14.31
C VAL A 196 -4.02 0.63 -15.76
N ALA A 197 -2.97 0.04 -16.34
CA ALA A 197 -2.68 0.16 -17.76
C ALA A 197 -2.48 -1.21 -18.43
N ASP A 198 -2.98 -1.34 -19.66
CA ASP A 198 -2.94 -2.58 -20.45
C ASP A 198 -1.89 -2.51 -21.55
N MET A 199 -0.88 -3.38 -21.49
CA MET A 199 0.23 -3.45 -22.45
C MET A 199 0.00 -4.47 -23.57
N ARG A 200 -1.22 -4.99 -23.73
CA ARG A 200 -1.51 -5.99 -24.79
C ARG A 200 -1.54 -5.40 -26.19
N PHE A 201 -1.60 -4.08 -26.33
CA PHE A 201 -1.46 -3.39 -27.61
C PHE A 201 -0.05 -3.49 -28.22
N LEU A 202 0.98 -3.80 -27.40
CA LEU A 202 2.34 -3.98 -27.87
C LEU A 202 2.53 -5.40 -28.45
N PRO A 203 3.42 -5.59 -29.45
CA PRO A 203 3.78 -6.89 -29.96
C PRO A 203 4.21 -7.85 -28.84
N ASN A 204 3.80 -9.12 -28.95
CA ASN A 204 4.02 -10.08 -27.87
C ASN A 204 5.33 -10.85 -28.05
N PRO A 205 6.35 -10.65 -27.17
CA PRO A 205 7.61 -11.39 -27.22
C PRO A 205 7.45 -12.92 -27.17
N HIS A 206 6.35 -13.42 -26.63
CA HIS A 206 6.06 -14.86 -26.54
C HIS A 206 6.06 -15.55 -27.93
N TRP A 207 5.76 -14.84 -29.00
CA TRP A 207 5.74 -15.40 -30.35
C TRP A 207 7.14 -15.44 -31.01
N VAL A 208 8.15 -14.85 -30.36
CA VAL A 208 9.55 -14.94 -30.78
C VAL A 208 10.20 -16.09 -30.01
N PRO A 209 10.63 -17.18 -30.67
CA PRO A 209 11.10 -18.37 -29.96
C PRO A 209 12.24 -18.13 -28.97
N GLU A 210 13.16 -17.23 -29.30
CA GLU A 210 14.32 -16.86 -28.49
C GLU A 210 13.93 -16.03 -27.26
N LEU A 211 12.84 -15.26 -27.33
CA LEU A 211 12.37 -14.41 -26.25
C LEU A 211 11.35 -15.09 -25.33
N ARG A 212 10.71 -16.16 -25.82
CA ARG A 212 9.64 -16.87 -25.06
C ARG A 212 10.08 -17.36 -23.67
N PRO A 213 11.27 -17.99 -23.48
CA PRO A 213 11.70 -18.44 -22.16
C PRO A 213 12.10 -17.29 -21.24
N LEU A 214 12.49 -16.14 -21.78
CA LEU A 214 12.97 -14.96 -21.06
C LEU A 214 11.83 -14.20 -20.40
N THR A 215 12.18 -13.17 -19.64
CA THR A 215 11.26 -12.26 -18.92
C THR A 215 11.47 -10.82 -19.36
N GLY A 216 10.60 -9.91 -18.99
CA GLY A 216 10.80 -8.49 -19.27
C GLY A 216 11.98 -7.83 -18.53
N ARG A 217 12.65 -8.54 -17.61
CA ARG A 217 13.91 -8.13 -16.99
C ARG A 217 15.13 -8.44 -17.83
N ASP A 218 15.00 -9.39 -18.75
CA ASP A 218 16.08 -9.75 -19.65
C ASP A 218 16.21 -8.68 -20.75
N GLU A 219 17.42 -8.20 -21.00
CA GLU A 219 17.74 -7.12 -21.93
C GLU A 219 17.11 -7.32 -23.32
N ALA A 220 17.22 -8.57 -23.86
CA ALA A 220 16.66 -8.88 -25.16
C ALA A 220 15.14 -8.67 -25.25
N VAL A 221 14.39 -8.94 -24.17
CA VAL A 221 12.95 -8.72 -24.11
C VAL A 221 12.65 -7.22 -23.89
N ALA A 222 13.41 -6.57 -23.02
CA ALA A 222 13.27 -5.13 -22.77
C ALA A 222 13.50 -4.35 -24.07
N ASP A 223 14.58 -4.64 -24.80
CA ASP A 223 14.90 -4.00 -26.07
C ASP A 223 13.82 -4.25 -27.12
N TYR A 224 13.33 -5.49 -27.21
CA TYR A 224 12.24 -5.83 -28.14
C TYR A 224 10.98 -4.98 -27.88
N VAL A 225 10.63 -4.76 -26.62
CA VAL A 225 9.46 -3.96 -26.22
C VAL A 225 9.75 -2.47 -26.41
N MET A 226 10.91 -1.97 -25.96
CA MET A 226 11.28 -0.57 -25.97
C MET A 226 11.60 -0.03 -27.37
N ALA A 227 12.00 -0.89 -28.31
CA ALA A 227 12.21 -0.50 -29.71
C ALA A 227 10.91 -0.15 -30.45
N ARG A 228 9.75 -0.36 -29.84
CA ARG A 228 8.46 -0.04 -30.46
C ARG A 228 8.13 1.44 -30.30
N PRO A 229 7.85 2.18 -31.41
CA PRO A 229 7.45 3.58 -31.30
C PRO A 229 6.24 3.80 -30.41
N GLU A 230 5.28 2.87 -30.45
CA GLU A 230 4.07 2.91 -29.61
C GLU A 230 4.38 2.78 -28.13
N ALA A 231 5.41 2.00 -27.76
CA ALA A 231 5.85 1.91 -26.37
C ALA A 231 6.44 3.22 -25.88
N GLN A 232 7.29 3.88 -26.69
CA GLN A 232 7.88 5.17 -26.35
C GLN A 232 6.84 6.28 -26.26
N GLU A 233 5.88 6.31 -27.19
CA GLU A 233 4.78 7.27 -27.17
C GLU A 233 3.91 7.07 -25.92
N PHE A 234 3.56 5.82 -25.61
CA PHE A 234 2.80 5.48 -24.40
C PHE A 234 3.54 5.93 -23.13
N LEU A 235 4.83 5.59 -23.01
CA LEU A 235 5.64 5.93 -21.84
C LEU A 235 5.68 7.44 -21.60
N ALA A 236 5.89 8.23 -22.64
CA ALA A 236 5.94 9.70 -22.51
C ALA A 236 4.61 10.26 -21.99
N LYS A 237 3.48 9.85 -22.59
CA LYS A 237 2.13 10.31 -22.20
C LYS A 237 1.72 9.79 -20.83
N TYR A 238 2.04 8.53 -20.54
CA TYR A 238 1.62 7.89 -19.30
C TYR A 238 2.37 8.43 -18.08
N VAL A 239 3.66 8.64 -18.18
CA VAL A 239 4.46 9.26 -17.09
C VAL A 239 3.96 10.69 -16.81
N ASP A 240 3.62 11.46 -17.84
CA ASP A 240 3.06 12.81 -17.67
C ASP A 240 1.66 12.78 -17.02
N LEU A 241 0.81 11.82 -17.41
CA LEU A 241 -0.47 11.56 -16.76
C LEU A 241 -0.29 11.24 -15.27
N ILE A 242 0.59 10.27 -14.94
CA ILE A 242 0.87 9.88 -13.55
C ILE A 242 1.39 11.06 -12.76
N ARG A 243 2.29 11.88 -13.30
CA ARG A 243 2.78 13.10 -12.66
C ARG A 243 1.63 14.05 -12.28
N THR A 244 0.64 14.19 -13.17
CA THR A 244 -0.55 15.01 -12.90
C THR A 244 -1.39 14.44 -11.75
N VAL A 245 -1.61 13.11 -11.73
CA VAL A 245 -2.33 12.42 -10.65
C VAL A 245 -1.58 12.55 -9.32
N VAL A 246 -0.26 12.31 -9.33
CA VAL A 246 0.61 12.45 -8.14
C VAL A 246 0.49 13.86 -7.54
N ALA A 247 0.55 14.91 -8.38
CA ALA A 247 0.40 16.29 -7.89
C ALA A 247 -0.98 16.53 -7.24
N GLY A 248 -2.04 15.89 -7.77
CA GLY A 248 -3.37 15.89 -7.17
C GLY A 248 -3.40 15.17 -5.81
N TYR A 249 -2.92 13.94 -5.76
CA TYR A 249 -2.87 13.13 -4.54
C TYR A 249 -2.07 13.81 -3.42
N LEU A 250 -0.92 14.40 -3.74
CA LEU A 250 -0.10 15.11 -2.76
C LEU A 250 -0.85 16.32 -2.14
N ARG A 251 -1.66 17.04 -2.93
CA ARG A 251 -2.49 18.15 -2.41
C ARG A 251 -3.58 17.65 -1.47
N GLU A 252 -4.17 16.47 -1.77
CA GLU A 252 -5.19 15.83 -0.92
C GLU A 252 -4.59 15.03 0.25
N GLY A 253 -3.26 15.09 0.46
CA GLY A 253 -2.59 14.40 1.57
C GLY A 253 -2.22 12.94 1.32
N LYS A 254 -2.65 12.32 0.22
CA LYS A 254 -2.31 10.94 -0.12
C LYS A 254 -0.83 10.82 -0.52
N ARG A 255 -0.12 9.86 0.07
CA ARG A 255 1.34 9.66 -0.10
C ARG A 255 1.71 8.33 -0.74
N PHE A 256 0.74 7.46 -0.96
CA PHE A 256 0.93 6.13 -1.52
C PHE A 256 0.12 5.96 -2.80
N MET A 257 0.70 5.25 -3.76
CA MET A 257 0.05 4.98 -5.05
C MET A 257 0.47 3.62 -5.58
N THR A 258 -0.48 2.82 -6.03
CA THR A 258 -0.22 1.56 -6.74
C THR A 258 -0.58 1.72 -8.22
N VAL A 259 0.42 1.58 -9.09
CA VAL A 259 0.28 1.63 -10.55
C VAL A 259 0.43 0.22 -11.13
N ALA A 260 -0.66 -0.37 -11.62
CA ALA A 260 -0.68 -1.73 -12.13
C ALA A 260 -0.52 -1.77 -13.66
N ILE A 261 0.49 -2.48 -14.14
CA ILE A 261 0.83 -2.62 -15.57
C ILE A 261 0.57 -4.06 -16.00
N GLY A 262 -0.43 -4.26 -16.88
CA GLY A 262 -0.91 -5.59 -17.26
C GLY A 262 -0.50 -6.05 -18.65
N CYS A 263 -0.17 -7.33 -18.78
CA CYS A 263 -0.18 -8.03 -20.06
C CYS A 263 -0.88 -9.38 -19.91
N THR A 264 -0.88 -10.23 -20.93
CA THR A 264 -1.63 -11.50 -20.87
C THR A 264 -1.19 -12.39 -19.70
N GLY A 265 0.12 -12.66 -19.58
CA GLY A 265 0.68 -13.57 -18.58
C GLY A 265 1.45 -12.91 -17.44
N GLY A 266 1.77 -11.61 -17.52
CA GLY A 266 2.55 -10.94 -16.47
C GLY A 266 4.07 -11.15 -16.56
N LYS A 267 4.60 -11.67 -17.67
CA LYS A 267 6.00 -12.12 -17.80
C LYS A 267 6.89 -11.20 -18.64
N HIS A 268 6.42 -10.73 -19.78
CA HIS A 268 7.24 -10.02 -20.77
C HIS A 268 6.94 -8.52 -20.79
N ARG A 269 5.91 -8.10 -21.56
CA ARG A 269 5.57 -6.69 -21.81
C ARG A 269 5.30 -5.91 -20.54
N SER A 270 4.47 -6.44 -19.64
CA SER A 270 4.17 -5.76 -18.37
C SER A 270 5.41 -5.59 -17.51
N VAL A 271 6.28 -6.59 -17.42
CA VAL A 271 7.52 -6.50 -16.62
C VAL A 271 8.46 -5.44 -17.20
N ALA A 272 8.75 -5.48 -18.51
CA ALA A 272 9.62 -4.48 -19.16
C ALA A 272 9.07 -3.06 -19.01
N MET A 273 7.77 -2.86 -19.23
CA MET A 273 7.13 -1.55 -19.09
C MET A 273 7.08 -1.07 -17.64
N THR A 274 6.91 -1.98 -16.67
CA THR A 274 6.95 -1.65 -15.24
C THR A 274 8.30 -1.09 -14.82
N GLU A 275 9.40 -1.75 -15.22
CA GLU A 275 10.76 -1.29 -14.92
C GLU A 275 11.02 0.10 -15.51
N GLU A 276 10.66 0.31 -16.78
CA GLU A 276 10.87 1.58 -17.46
C GLU A 276 9.99 2.71 -16.89
N ILE A 277 8.71 2.44 -16.59
CA ILE A 277 7.82 3.43 -15.97
C ILE A 277 8.35 3.85 -14.60
N ALA A 278 8.76 2.89 -13.76
CA ALA A 278 9.33 3.21 -12.46
C ALA A 278 10.63 4.02 -12.58
N ALA A 279 11.51 3.67 -13.52
CA ALA A 279 12.72 4.43 -13.78
C ALA A 279 12.41 5.89 -14.16
N ARG A 280 11.46 6.11 -15.07
CA ARG A 280 11.04 7.47 -15.48
C ARG A 280 10.34 8.24 -14.34
N LEU A 281 9.52 7.57 -13.54
CA LEU A 281 8.87 8.21 -12.39
C LEU A 281 9.89 8.71 -11.36
N ARG A 282 10.97 7.96 -11.11
CA ARG A 282 12.08 8.43 -10.26
C ARG A 282 12.73 9.70 -10.78
N THR A 283 12.88 9.86 -12.11
CA THR A 283 13.47 11.07 -12.68
C THR A 283 12.61 12.32 -12.50
N VAL A 284 11.31 12.15 -12.22
CA VAL A 284 10.37 13.25 -11.97
C VAL A 284 10.01 13.42 -10.49
N GLY A 285 10.80 12.82 -9.57
CA GLY A 285 10.72 13.05 -8.14
C GLY A 285 9.68 12.17 -7.41
N VAL A 286 9.22 11.08 -8.04
CA VAL A 286 8.38 10.06 -7.40
C VAL A 286 9.28 8.96 -6.85
N ASP A 287 9.11 8.60 -5.57
CA ASP A 287 9.78 7.44 -4.98
C ASP A 287 9.08 6.16 -5.48
N ALA A 288 9.53 5.67 -6.65
CA ALA A 288 8.91 4.56 -7.35
C ALA A 288 9.71 3.27 -7.19
N ARG A 289 9.07 2.20 -6.80
CA ARG A 289 9.61 0.82 -6.75
C ARG A 289 8.84 -0.10 -7.67
N THR A 290 9.47 -1.21 -8.07
CA THR A 290 8.85 -2.22 -8.93
C THR A 290 8.49 -3.48 -8.15
N GLU A 291 7.35 -4.08 -8.50
CA GLU A 291 6.91 -5.39 -8.03
C GLU A 291 6.39 -6.22 -9.21
N HIS A 292 6.70 -7.51 -9.24
CA HIS A 292 6.24 -8.41 -10.30
C HIS A 292 5.39 -9.52 -9.70
N ARG A 293 4.07 -9.26 -9.59
CA ARG A 293 3.12 -10.12 -8.86
C ARG A 293 3.05 -11.55 -9.44
N ASP A 294 3.10 -11.68 -10.75
CA ASP A 294 2.83 -12.96 -11.42
C ASP A 294 4.05 -13.56 -12.13
N LEU A 295 5.22 -12.94 -11.97
CA LEU A 295 6.46 -13.50 -12.52
C LEU A 295 6.81 -14.81 -11.80
N GLY A 296 7.01 -15.89 -12.59
CA GLY A 296 7.24 -17.23 -12.06
C GLY A 296 5.97 -18.05 -11.79
N ARG A 297 4.78 -17.55 -12.15
CA ARG A 297 3.48 -18.25 -12.03
C ARG A 297 2.97 -18.80 -13.37
N GLU A 298 3.67 -18.57 -14.47
CA GLU A 298 3.31 -18.97 -15.84
C GLU A 298 3.72 -20.40 -16.20
#